data_d76f85562e3fd42764f27b5e53a68a0b
#
_entry.id   d76f85562e3fd42764f27b5e53a68a0b
#
_cell.length_a   1.000
_cell.length_b   1.000
_cell.length_c   1.000
_cell.angle_alpha   90.00
_cell.angle_beta   90.00
_cell.angle_gamma   90.00
#
_symmetry.space_group_name_H-M   'P 1'
#
loop_
_entity.id
_entity.type
_entity.pdbx_description
1 polymer ?
#
loop_
_entity_poly.entity_id
_entity_poly.type
_entity_poly.pdbx_seq_one_letter_code
_entity_poly.pdbx_strand_id
1 'polypeptide(L)'
;MQIGLYHYFTARGPIDLVISGPNYGRNTTAVFSLSSGTIGGAMEAAVCGVKSIALSYAFFDRNHDAAIIAGASELSARLIQHLHDGWGEGVQLYSVNVPLVESVGEKKILWTDVLQNKWSSGSCFQVVDVPDDESSDAVADEAQIRRQEASGKMGKEDGEGGQKHMRYTHKEFKWAPLFKDVYESVAQSKPGNDGWAVAQGSTSVTPLRANFMHVAGFQGEIKLGGEKKGALQES
;
A
#
# COMPACT_ATOMS: atom_id res chain seq x y z
N MET A 1 13.11 -4.53 -5.37
CA MET A 1 12.85 -4.77 -6.81
C MET A 1 14.08 -4.44 -7.67
N GLN A 2 14.59 -3.21 -7.68
CA GLN A 2 15.72 -2.78 -8.52
C GLN A 2 16.99 -3.64 -8.37
N ILE A 3 17.34 -4.06 -7.14
CA ILE A 3 18.50 -4.95 -6.91
C ILE A 3 18.37 -6.24 -7.73
N GLY A 4 17.19 -6.84 -7.77
CA GLY A 4 16.94 -8.03 -8.61
C GLY A 4 17.11 -7.74 -10.09
N LEU A 5 16.44 -6.66 -10.58
CA LEU A 5 16.43 -6.30 -11.99
C LEU A 5 17.84 -5.95 -12.53
N TYR A 6 18.60 -5.17 -11.77
CA TYR A 6 19.83 -4.57 -12.28
C TYR A 6 21.14 -5.21 -11.79
N HIS A 7 21.07 -6.09 -10.76
CA HIS A 7 22.28 -6.67 -10.18
C HIS A 7 22.30 -8.20 -10.14
N TYR A 8 21.15 -8.85 -9.84
CA TYR A 8 21.17 -10.31 -9.66
C TYR A 8 20.78 -11.11 -10.90
N PHE A 9 19.90 -10.60 -11.74
CA PHE A 9 19.35 -11.40 -12.86
C PHE A 9 19.86 -10.97 -14.24
N THR A 10 20.71 -9.97 -14.33
CA THR A 10 21.25 -9.45 -15.60
C THR A 10 21.93 -10.50 -16.46
N ALA A 11 22.59 -11.48 -15.83
CA ALA A 11 23.27 -12.58 -16.55
C ALA A 11 22.30 -13.56 -17.25
N ARG A 12 21.00 -13.49 -16.95
CA ARG A 12 19.98 -14.37 -17.55
C ARG A 12 19.27 -13.74 -18.74
N GLY A 13 19.66 -12.55 -19.16
CA GLY A 13 19.01 -11.76 -20.19
C GLY A 13 17.97 -10.77 -19.64
N PRO A 14 17.23 -10.09 -20.51
CA PRO A 14 16.20 -9.14 -20.10
C PRO A 14 15.08 -9.87 -19.37
N ILE A 15 14.49 -9.18 -18.39
CA ILE A 15 13.32 -9.67 -17.66
C ILE A 15 12.07 -9.15 -18.37
N ASP A 16 11.22 -10.06 -18.85
CA ASP A 16 10.01 -9.73 -19.58
C ASP A 16 8.83 -9.42 -18.67
N LEU A 17 8.80 -10.04 -17.49
CA LEU A 17 7.71 -9.93 -16.53
C LEU A 17 8.22 -10.07 -15.10
N VAL A 18 7.68 -9.26 -14.21
CA VAL A 18 7.87 -9.38 -12.76
C VAL A 18 6.56 -9.79 -12.10
N ILE A 19 6.59 -10.85 -11.30
CA ILE A 19 5.49 -11.22 -10.42
C ILE A 19 5.87 -10.81 -8.99
N SER A 20 5.14 -9.86 -8.43
CA SER A 20 5.25 -9.49 -7.02
C SER A 20 4.19 -10.24 -6.22
N GLY A 21 4.59 -11.17 -5.39
CA GLY A 21 3.68 -12.07 -4.67
C GLY A 21 4.01 -13.56 -4.88
N PRO A 22 3.10 -14.48 -4.55
CA PRO A 22 1.75 -14.21 -4.04
C PRO A 22 1.75 -13.71 -2.59
N ASN A 23 0.96 -12.67 -2.32
CA ASN A 23 0.70 -12.21 -0.97
C ASN A 23 -0.44 -13.04 -0.35
N TYR A 24 -0.25 -13.52 0.87
CA TYR A 24 -1.32 -14.16 1.62
C TYR A 24 -2.16 -13.08 2.32
N GLY A 25 -3.19 -12.61 1.62
CA GLY A 25 -4.07 -11.51 2.00
C GLY A 25 -4.52 -10.74 0.77
N ARG A 26 -5.72 -10.17 0.83
CA ARG A 26 -6.25 -9.34 -0.26
C ARG A 26 -5.54 -8.00 -0.32
N ASN A 27 -5.32 -7.51 -1.52
CA ASN A 27 -4.88 -6.15 -1.81
C ASN A 27 -5.90 -5.42 -2.69
N THR A 28 -7.18 -5.62 -2.37
CA THR A 28 -8.30 -4.92 -3.01
C THR A 28 -8.54 -3.59 -2.31
N THR A 29 -9.17 -2.65 -2.99
CA THR A 29 -9.51 -1.29 -2.55
C THR A 29 -8.31 -0.36 -2.38
N ALA A 30 -8.54 0.94 -2.47
CA ALA A 30 -7.47 1.94 -2.37
C ALA A 30 -6.71 1.86 -1.03
N VAL A 31 -7.43 1.62 0.06
CA VAL A 31 -6.84 1.54 1.41
C VAL A 31 -5.79 0.44 1.53
N PHE A 32 -6.09 -0.78 1.04
CA PHE A 32 -5.12 -1.88 1.09
C PHE A 32 -4.06 -1.76 -0.01
N SER A 33 -4.44 -1.30 -1.20
CA SER A 33 -3.52 -1.16 -2.32
C SER A 33 -2.40 -0.16 -2.03
N LEU A 34 -2.72 1.00 -1.45
CA LEU A 34 -1.73 2.05 -1.15
C LEU A 34 -0.73 1.68 -0.05
N SER A 35 -1.10 0.76 0.85
CA SER A 35 -0.22 0.27 1.93
C SER A 35 0.46 -1.06 1.60
N SER A 36 0.20 -1.64 0.43
CA SER A 36 0.68 -2.97 0.05
C SER A 36 2.12 -2.96 -0.46
N GLY A 37 3.00 -3.71 0.18
CA GLY A 37 4.34 -3.98 -0.35
C GLY A 37 4.32 -4.81 -1.65
N THR A 38 3.31 -5.65 -1.84
CA THR A 38 3.13 -6.45 -3.06
C THR A 38 2.82 -5.55 -4.26
N ILE A 39 1.88 -4.63 -4.11
CA ILE A 39 1.57 -3.65 -5.15
C ILE A 39 2.74 -2.69 -5.34
N GLY A 40 3.35 -2.21 -4.26
CA GLY A 40 4.55 -1.36 -4.32
C GLY A 40 5.71 -2.01 -5.08
N GLY A 41 5.94 -3.31 -4.88
CA GLY A 41 6.95 -4.06 -5.63
C GLY A 41 6.65 -4.16 -7.13
N ALA A 42 5.38 -4.37 -7.50
CA ALA A 42 4.96 -4.37 -8.90
C ALA A 42 5.03 -2.96 -9.53
N MET A 43 4.62 -1.93 -8.80
CA MET A 43 4.75 -0.54 -9.24
C MET A 43 6.20 -0.16 -9.49
N GLU A 44 7.13 -0.56 -8.61
CA GLU A 44 8.56 -0.32 -8.77
C GLU A 44 9.11 -0.98 -10.05
N ALA A 45 8.68 -2.22 -10.36
CA ALA A 45 9.05 -2.87 -11.62
C ALA A 45 8.50 -2.12 -12.83
N ALA A 46 7.24 -1.66 -12.77
CA ALA A 46 6.61 -0.90 -13.83
C ALA A 46 7.30 0.46 -14.08
N VAL A 47 7.74 1.16 -13.02
CA VAL A 47 8.55 2.39 -13.12
C VAL A 47 9.91 2.11 -13.76
N CYS A 48 10.48 0.92 -13.55
CA CYS A 48 11.69 0.47 -14.24
C CYS A 48 11.45 0.02 -15.70
N GLY A 49 10.23 0.16 -16.22
CA GLY A 49 9.87 -0.18 -17.61
C GLY A 49 9.60 -1.66 -17.84
N VAL A 50 9.44 -2.47 -16.77
CA VAL A 50 9.16 -3.90 -16.87
C VAL A 50 7.70 -4.16 -16.57
N LYS A 51 7.00 -4.91 -17.42
CA LYS A 51 5.64 -5.42 -17.16
C LYS A 51 5.59 -6.11 -15.80
N SER A 52 4.53 -5.89 -15.03
CA SER A 52 4.46 -6.51 -13.71
C SER A 52 3.04 -6.89 -13.30
N ILE A 53 2.96 -7.90 -12.43
CA ILE A 53 1.71 -8.37 -11.82
C ILE A 53 1.89 -8.40 -10.32
N ALA A 54 1.02 -7.70 -9.59
CA ALA A 54 0.87 -7.84 -8.15
C ALA A 54 -0.16 -8.95 -7.89
N LEU A 55 0.31 -10.09 -7.39
CA LEU A 55 -0.52 -11.26 -7.13
C LEU A 55 -0.85 -11.38 -5.64
N SER A 56 -2.12 -11.57 -5.32
CA SER A 56 -2.61 -11.68 -3.94
C SER A 56 -3.65 -12.78 -3.81
N TYR A 57 -3.58 -13.55 -2.73
CA TYR A 57 -4.53 -14.59 -2.38
C TYR A 57 -5.45 -14.08 -1.27
N ALA A 58 -6.69 -13.76 -1.66
CA ALA A 58 -7.68 -13.20 -0.76
C ALA A 58 -8.36 -14.32 0.05
N PHE A 59 -8.09 -14.41 1.35
CA PHE A 59 -8.77 -15.34 2.25
C PHE A 59 -9.97 -14.66 2.93
N PHE A 60 -10.98 -15.47 3.25
CA PHE A 60 -12.15 -15.06 4.04
C PHE A 60 -12.04 -15.53 5.49
N ASP A 61 -11.45 -16.68 5.67
CA ASP A 61 -10.98 -17.21 6.93
C ASP A 61 -9.49 -17.57 6.81
N ARG A 62 -8.84 -17.87 7.92
CA ARG A 62 -7.44 -18.29 7.89
C ARG A 62 -7.31 -19.80 7.68
N ASN A 63 -8.09 -20.32 6.75
CA ASN A 63 -8.01 -21.71 6.34
C ASN A 63 -6.81 -21.92 5.41
N HIS A 64 -5.79 -22.66 5.87
CA HIS A 64 -4.60 -23.00 5.11
C HIS A 64 -4.76 -24.32 4.34
N ASP A 65 -5.95 -24.59 3.79
CA ASP A 65 -6.19 -25.78 3.01
C ASP A 65 -5.28 -25.86 1.79
N ALA A 66 -4.49 -26.93 1.72
CA ALA A 66 -3.49 -27.13 0.67
C ALA A 66 -4.14 -27.30 -0.73
N ALA A 67 -5.34 -27.89 -0.81
CA ALA A 67 -6.03 -28.07 -2.09
C ALA A 67 -6.56 -26.75 -2.63
N ILE A 68 -7.11 -25.90 -1.75
CA ILE A 68 -7.55 -24.53 -2.12
C ILE A 68 -6.37 -23.70 -2.61
N ILE A 69 -5.24 -23.76 -1.89
CA ILE A 69 -4.01 -23.03 -2.26
C ILE A 69 -3.47 -23.56 -3.61
N ALA A 70 -3.46 -24.87 -3.81
CA ALA A 70 -3.03 -25.47 -5.08
C ALA A 70 -3.91 -25.03 -6.25
N GLY A 71 -5.24 -25.03 -6.09
CA GLY A 71 -6.18 -24.54 -7.10
C GLY A 71 -6.01 -23.07 -7.43
N ALA A 72 -5.77 -22.22 -6.40
CA ALA A 72 -5.48 -20.81 -6.61
C ALA A 72 -4.13 -20.59 -7.33
N SER A 73 -3.12 -21.43 -7.03
CA SER A 73 -1.82 -21.36 -7.69
C SER A 73 -1.88 -21.79 -9.16
N GLU A 74 -2.63 -22.85 -9.47
CA GLU A 74 -2.87 -23.29 -10.84
C GLU A 74 -3.60 -22.23 -11.66
N LEU A 75 -4.69 -21.68 -11.12
CA LEU A 75 -5.40 -20.57 -11.75
C LEU A 75 -4.49 -19.38 -11.99
N SER A 76 -3.67 -19.02 -10.99
CA SER A 76 -2.74 -17.89 -11.09
C SER A 76 -1.73 -18.09 -12.20
N ALA A 77 -1.12 -19.28 -12.33
CA ALA A 77 -0.17 -19.57 -13.39
C ALA A 77 -0.78 -19.41 -14.79
N ARG A 78 -1.99 -19.95 -14.99
CA ARG A 78 -2.74 -19.82 -16.25
C ARG A 78 -3.12 -18.36 -16.54
N LEU A 79 -3.55 -17.62 -15.53
CA LEU A 79 -3.92 -16.22 -15.66
C LEU A 79 -2.71 -15.33 -15.97
N ILE A 80 -1.57 -15.57 -15.31
CA ILE A 80 -0.32 -14.85 -15.59
C ILE A 80 0.08 -15.06 -17.06
N GLN A 81 0.05 -16.30 -17.55
CA GLN A 81 0.36 -16.61 -18.95
C GLN A 81 -0.60 -15.86 -19.89
N HIS A 82 -1.89 -15.93 -19.62
CA HIS A 82 -2.92 -15.26 -20.44
C HIS A 82 -2.70 -13.72 -20.49
N LEU A 83 -2.43 -13.11 -19.35
CA LEU A 83 -2.16 -11.66 -19.28
C LEU A 83 -0.85 -11.27 -19.97
N HIS A 84 0.18 -12.13 -19.84
CA HIS A 84 1.46 -11.89 -20.50
C HIS A 84 1.34 -11.92 -22.02
N ASP A 85 0.64 -12.92 -22.56
CA ASP A 85 0.46 -13.12 -24.00
C ASP A 85 -0.42 -12.04 -24.63
N GLY A 86 -1.44 -11.57 -23.90
CA GLY A 86 -2.40 -10.56 -24.33
C GLY A 86 -2.28 -9.24 -23.56
N TRP A 87 -1.05 -8.76 -23.29
CA TRP A 87 -0.85 -7.56 -22.49
C TRP A 87 -1.57 -6.33 -23.03
N GLY A 88 -2.42 -5.73 -22.20
CA GLY A 88 -3.25 -4.58 -22.58
C GLY A 88 -2.43 -3.35 -22.97
N GLU A 89 -2.87 -2.65 -24.01
CA GLU A 89 -2.24 -1.38 -24.42
C GLU A 89 -2.34 -0.33 -23.29
N GLY A 90 -1.24 0.35 -23.01
CA GLY A 90 -1.16 1.37 -21.97
C GLY A 90 -1.20 0.85 -20.53
N VAL A 91 -1.30 -0.45 -20.31
CA VAL A 91 -1.20 -1.07 -18.99
C VAL A 91 0.26 -1.24 -18.62
N GLN A 92 0.64 -0.82 -17.41
CA GLN A 92 2.00 -0.98 -16.91
C GLN A 92 2.10 -2.11 -15.89
N LEU A 93 1.02 -2.33 -15.13
CA LEU A 93 0.91 -3.47 -14.21
C LEU A 93 -0.54 -3.94 -14.07
N TYR A 94 -0.70 -5.18 -13.62
CA TYR A 94 -1.99 -5.71 -13.18
C TYR A 94 -1.97 -5.97 -11.67
N SER A 95 -3.04 -5.58 -10.97
CA SER A 95 -3.33 -6.06 -9.62
C SER A 95 -4.31 -7.23 -9.72
N VAL A 96 -3.88 -8.39 -9.26
CA VAL A 96 -4.65 -9.63 -9.33
C VAL A 96 -4.94 -10.12 -7.92
N ASN A 97 -6.21 -10.31 -7.60
CA ASN A 97 -6.64 -10.90 -6.33
C ASN A 97 -7.44 -12.18 -6.62
N VAL A 98 -6.87 -13.30 -6.22
CA VAL A 98 -7.49 -14.63 -6.36
C VAL A 98 -8.09 -15.02 -5.02
N PRO A 99 -9.42 -15.25 -4.93
CA PRO A 99 -10.04 -15.68 -3.68
C PRO A 99 -9.65 -17.12 -3.34
N LEU A 100 -9.29 -17.36 -2.09
CA LEU A 100 -9.04 -18.71 -1.58
C LEU A 100 -10.37 -19.39 -1.24
N VAL A 101 -11.01 -19.94 -2.24
CA VAL A 101 -12.28 -20.66 -2.14
C VAL A 101 -12.20 -21.97 -2.93
N GLU A 102 -13.05 -22.92 -2.56
CA GLU A 102 -13.16 -24.17 -3.31
C GLU A 102 -13.52 -23.92 -4.77
N SER A 103 -12.98 -24.73 -5.66
CA SER A 103 -13.22 -24.66 -7.11
C SER A 103 -12.99 -23.27 -7.72
N VAL A 104 -11.98 -22.55 -7.22
CA VAL A 104 -11.68 -21.18 -7.69
C VAL A 104 -11.42 -21.12 -9.19
N GLY A 105 -10.91 -22.21 -9.79
CA GLY A 105 -10.70 -22.34 -11.24
C GLY A 105 -11.96 -22.32 -12.08
N GLU A 106 -13.14 -22.56 -11.48
CA GLU A 106 -14.45 -22.53 -12.11
C GLU A 106 -15.18 -21.19 -11.89
N LYS A 107 -14.64 -20.33 -11.02
CA LYS A 107 -15.22 -19.02 -10.72
C LYS A 107 -14.89 -18.02 -11.81
N LYS A 108 -15.66 -16.93 -11.85
CA LYS A 108 -15.43 -15.85 -12.81
C LYS A 108 -14.11 -15.13 -12.54
N ILE A 109 -13.45 -14.74 -13.61
CA ILE A 109 -12.35 -13.79 -13.61
C ILE A 109 -12.89 -12.50 -14.21
N LEU A 110 -12.76 -11.37 -13.51
CA LEU A 110 -13.40 -10.11 -13.87
C LEU A 110 -12.36 -9.01 -14.02
N TRP A 111 -12.48 -8.22 -15.08
CA TRP A 111 -11.87 -6.92 -15.13
C TRP A 111 -12.52 -6.00 -14.12
N THR A 112 -11.72 -5.27 -13.35
CA THR A 112 -12.21 -4.44 -12.25
C THR A 112 -11.49 -3.11 -12.17
N ASP A 113 -12.13 -2.14 -11.51
CA ASP A 113 -11.50 -0.92 -11.05
C ASP A 113 -11.13 -1.05 -9.57
N VAL A 114 -10.17 -0.24 -9.09
CA VAL A 114 -9.88 -0.15 -7.66
C VAL A 114 -11.03 0.56 -6.96
N LEU A 115 -11.66 -0.07 -5.98
CA LEU A 115 -12.64 0.59 -5.13
C LEU A 115 -11.99 1.74 -4.35
N GLN A 116 -12.41 2.97 -4.62
CA GLN A 116 -11.92 4.14 -3.91
C GLN A 116 -12.59 4.23 -2.54
N ASN A 117 -11.84 3.95 -1.49
CA ASN A 117 -12.28 4.02 -0.10
C ASN A 117 -11.23 4.69 0.78
N LYS A 118 -11.58 4.94 2.04
CA LYS A 118 -10.70 5.60 3.03
C LYS A 118 -10.93 5.01 4.42
N TRP A 119 -9.98 5.20 5.32
CA TRP A 119 -10.20 4.97 6.74
C TRP A 119 -11.17 6.03 7.26
N SER A 120 -12.32 5.62 7.80
CA SER A 120 -13.39 6.51 8.27
C SER A 120 -13.53 6.51 9.79
N SER A 121 -13.10 5.47 10.48
CA SER A 121 -13.27 5.30 11.93
C SER A 121 -12.05 5.73 12.76
N GLY A 122 -11.16 6.56 12.20
CA GLY A 122 -10.03 7.12 12.92
C GLY A 122 -8.68 6.44 12.64
N SER A 123 -7.82 6.37 13.65
CA SER A 123 -6.44 5.88 13.51
C SER A 123 -6.37 4.36 13.32
N CYS A 124 -5.44 3.93 12.45
CA CYS A 124 -5.06 2.52 12.34
C CYS A 124 -4.08 2.07 13.45
N PHE A 125 -3.79 2.95 14.39
CA PHE A 125 -2.89 2.67 15.50
C PHE A 125 -3.61 2.90 16.82
N GLN A 126 -3.36 2.00 17.77
CA GLN A 126 -3.79 2.12 19.16
C GLN A 126 -2.59 2.39 20.04
N VAL A 127 -2.76 3.29 21.03
CA VAL A 127 -1.75 3.51 22.06
C VAL A 127 -1.63 2.23 22.89
N VAL A 128 -0.40 1.84 23.15
CA VAL A 128 -0.07 0.74 24.08
C VAL A 128 0.40 1.39 25.36
N ASP A 129 -0.22 1.02 26.48
CA ASP A 129 0.27 1.39 27.80
C ASP A 129 1.52 0.57 28.11
N VAL A 130 2.66 1.23 28.17
CA VAL A 130 3.94 0.60 28.54
C VAL A 130 4.11 0.79 30.03
N PRO A 131 4.43 -0.27 30.80
CA PRO A 131 4.81 -0.13 32.20
C PRO A 131 6.02 0.82 32.34
N ASP A 132 6.01 1.68 33.34
CA ASP A 132 7.05 2.71 33.55
C ASP A 132 8.49 2.14 33.61
N ASP A 133 8.65 0.87 33.94
CA ASP A 133 9.95 0.18 34.05
C ASP A 133 10.62 -0.08 32.68
N GLU A 134 9.85 -0.21 31.58
CA GLU A 134 10.41 -0.42 30.24
C GLU A 134 10.67 0.89 29.48
N SER A 135 10.09 2.01 29.94
CA SER A 135 10.28 3.32 29.35
C SER A 135 11.64 3.97 29.67
N SER A 136 12.36 3.42 30.65
CA SER A 136 13.64 3.99 31.12
C SER A 136 14.77 3.86 30.07
N ASP A 137 14.77 2.80 29.28
CA ASP A 137 15.81 2.55 28.27
C ASP A 137 15.64 3.45 27.04
N ALA A 138 14.40 3.68 26.60
CA ALA A 138 14.10 4.57 25.47
C ALA A 138 14.48 6.04 25.75
N VAL A 139 14.31 6.49 26.99
CA VAL A 139 14.73 7.84 27.44
C VAL A 139 16.24 7.96 27.50
N ALA A 140 16.94 6.88 27.88
CA ALA A 140 18.40 6.85 27.92
C ALA A 140 18.99 6.88 26.48
N ASP A 141 18.41 6.15 25.57
CA ASP A 141 18.81 6.12 24.15
C ASP A 141 18.56 7.48 23.46
N GLU A 142 17.43 8.11 23.72
CA GLU A 142 17.15 9.45 23.17
C GLU A 142 18.09 10.52 23.77
N ALA A 143 18.42 10.42 25.05
CA ALA A 143 19.40 11.29 25.68
C ALA A 143 20.81 11.07 25.10
N GLN A 144 21.15 9.87 24.70
CA GLN A 144 22.43 9.52 24.06
C GLN A 144 22.50 10.07 22.64
N ILE A 145 21.42 9.96 21.86
CA ILE A 145 21.31 10.55 20.52
C ILE A 145 21.43 12.07 20.60
N ARG A 146 20.73 12.72 21.52
CA ARG A 146 20.83 14.17 21.73
C ARG A 146 22.21 14.63 22.17
N ARG A 147 22.94 13.82 22.96
CA ARG A 147 24.34 14.12 23.32
C ARG A 147 25.28 14.02 22.13
N GLN A 148 25.02 13.11 21.20
CA GLN A 148 25.78 12.99 19.95
C GLN A 148 25.49 14.16 19.00
N GLU A 149 24.25 14.58 18.86
CA GLU A 149 23.86 15.76 18.09
C GLU A 149 24.41 17.09 18.72
N ALA A 150 24.41 17.21 20.04
CA ALA A 150 24.94 18.38 20.74
C ALA A 150 26.48 18.46 20.78
N SER A 151 27.19 17.36 20.49
CA SER A 151 28.66 17.37 20.41
C SER A 151 29.22 17.94 19.10
N GLY A 152 28.35 18.23 18.10
CA GLY A 152 28.68 19.00 16.89
C GLY A 152 28.61 20.49 17.20
N LYS A 153 29.76 21.08 17.52
CA LYS A 153 30.05 22.50 17.82
C LYS A 153 29.05 23.52 17.23
N MET A 154 28.35 24.23 18.11
CA MET A 154 28.03 25.66 17.89
C MET A 154 27.86 26.41 19.21
N GLY A 155 28.30 27.63 19.19
CA GLY A 155 28.70 28.52 20.24
C GLY A 155 27.71 28.82 21.36
N LYS A 156 28.30 29.26 22.47
CA LYS A 156 27.69 29.87 23.63
C LYS A 156 26.98 31.18 23.28
N GLU A 157 25.77 31.33 23.78
CA GLU A 157 25.29 32.63 24.24
C GLU A 157 24.42 32.42 25.48
N ASP A 158 24.80 33.19 26.53
CA ASP A 158 24.14 33.25 27.83
C ASP A 158 22.82 34.03 27.71
N GLY A 159 21.75 33.50 28.25
CA GLY A 159 20.47 34.19 28.37
C GLY A 159 19.54 33.48 29.35
N GLU A 160 19.42 34.03 30.56
CA GLU A 160 18.42 33.65 31.56
C GLU A 160 17.01 33.81 31.00
N GLY A 161 16.32 32.72 30.79
CA GLY A 161 14.91 32.67 30.47
C GLY A 161 14.37 31.28 30.75
N GLY A 162 13.46 31.18 31.73
CA GLY A 162 12.91 29.92 32.20
C GLY A 162 12.43 29.01 31.06
N GLN A 163 13.19 27.99 30.76
CA GLN A 163 12.82 26.95 29.85
C GLN A 163 11.65 26.16 30.45
N LYS A 164 10.46 26.33 29.87
CA LYS A 164 9.42 25.33 30.02
C LYS A 164 9.97 24.02 29.41
N HIS A 165 10.43 23.10 30.27
CA HIS A 165 10.75 21.76 29.86
C HIS A 165 9.49 21.16 29.23
N MET A 166 9.50 21.03 27.90
CA MET A 166 8.50 20.22 27.23
C MET A 166 8.69 18.78 27.72
N ARG A 167 7.77 18.30 28.55
CA ARG A 167 7.72 16.89 28.92
C ARG A 167 7.27 16.12 27.69
N TYR A 168 8.17 15.42 27.07
CA TYR A 168 7.82 14.42 26.06
C TYR A 168 7.24 13.22 26.79
N THR A 169 6.00 12.86 26.48
CA THR A 169 5.39 11.62 26.92
C THR A 169 5.65 10.61 25.81
N HIS A 170 6.47 9.59 26.07
CA HIS A 170 6.65 8.49 25.15
C HIS A 170 5.34 7.70 25.07
N LYS A 171 4.87 7.46 23.85
CA LYS A 171 3.71 6.61 23.59
C LYS A 171 4.13 5.53 22.61
N GLU A 172 3.88 4.30 22.96
CA GLU A 172 4.00 3.20 22.01
C GLU A 172 2.68 2.97 21.29
N PHE A 173 2.78 2.52 20.06
CA PHE A 173 1.63 2.29 19.20
C PHE A 173 1.71 0.89 18.60
N LYS A 174 0.61 0.16 18.63
CA LYS A 174 0.44 -1.05 17.83
C LYS A 174 -0.45 -0.79 16.64
N TRP A 175 -0.15 -1.43 15.51
CA TRP A 175 -1.02 -1.40 14.35
C TRP A 175 -2.29 -2.21 14.65
N ALA A 176 -3.43 -1.55 14.59
CA ALA A 176 -4.74 -2.12 14.94
C ALA A 176 -5.85 -1.45 14.09
N PRO A 177 -5.83 -1.66 12.78
CA PRO A 177 -6.81 -1.05 11.88
C PRO A 177 -8.20 -1.61 12.12
N LEU A 178 -9.19 -0.75 11.99
CA LEU A 178 -10.60 -1.14 12.02
C LEU A 178 -11.03 -1.59 10.62
N PHE A 179 -10.82 -2.86 10.30
CA PHE A 179 -11.19 -3.43 8.99
C PHE A 179 -12.69 -3.37 8.68
N LYS A 180 -13.52 -3.10 9.68
CA LYS A 180 -14.96 -2.90 9.51
C LYS A 180 -15.26 -1.85 8.44
N ASP A 181 -14.55 -0.72 8.44
CA ASP A 181 -14.73 0.35 7.46
C ASP A 181 -14.54 -0.15 6.02
N VAL A 182 -13.52 -0.99 5.82
CA VAL A 182 -13.23 -1.56 4.51
C VAL A 182 -14.32 -2.54 4.10
N TYR A 183 -14.78 -3.41 5.00
CA TYR A 183 -15.84 -4.38 4.69
C TYR A 183 -17.18 -3.68 4.41
N GLU A 184 -17.52 -2.65 5.16
CA GLU A 184 -18.73 -1.85 4.91
C GLU A 184 -18.65 -1.12 3.58
N SER A 185 -17.51 -0.52 3.24
CA SER A 185 -17.31 0.15 1.95
C SER A 185 -17.47 -0.82 0.76
N VAL A 186 -16.96 -2.05 0.90
CA VAL A 186 -17.14 -3.11 -0.10
C VAL A 186 -18.61 -3.55 -0.19
N ALA A 187 -19.28 -3.78 0.94
CA ALA A 187 -20.68 -4.21 0.98
C ALA A 187 -21.63 -3.20 0.34
N GLN A 188 -21.32 -1.90 0.46
CA GLN A 188 -22.10 -0.80 -0.11
C GLN A 188 -21.70 -0.45 -1.55
N SER A 189 -20.61 -1.04 -2.07
CA SER A 189 -20.11 -0.71 -3.39
C SER A 189 -20.93 -1.30 -4.52
N LYS A 190 -20.87 -0.64 -5.68
CA LYS A 190 -21.49 -1.16 -6.90
C LYS A 190 -20.63 -2.27 -7.53
N PRO A 191 -21.23 -3.17 -8.32
CA PRO A 191 -20.46 -4.10 -9.14
C PRO A 191 -19.42 -3.40 -10.03
N GLY A 192 -18.32 -4.12 -10.34
CA GLY A 192 -17.28 -3.64 -11.25
C GLY A 192 -15.98 -3.23 -10.56
N ASN A 193 -15.94 -3.20 -9.23
CA ASN A 193 -14.69 -2.96 -8.50
C ASN A 193 -14.08 -4.26 -7.93
N ASP A 194 -12.81 -4.18 -7.58
CA ASP A 194 -11.99 -5.28 -7.06
C ASP A 194 -12.51 -5.86 -5.73
N GLY A 195 -12.91 -4.98 -4.80
CA GLY A 195 -13.45 -5.39 -3.51
C GLY A 195 -14.75 -6.18 -3.66
N TRP A 196 -15.67 -5.70 -4.49
CA TRP A 196 -16.92 -6.38 -4.79
C TRP A 196 -16.67 -7.73 -5.47
N ALA A 197 -15.80 -7.78 -6.50
CA ALA A 197 -15.53 -9.01 -7.24
C ALA A 197 -15.01 -10.13 -6.32
N VAL A 198 -14.04 -9.81 -5.48
CA VAL A 198 -13.48 -10.76 -4.51
C VAL A 198 -14.51 -11.17 -3.46
N ALA A 199 -15.35 -10.25 -2.97
CA ALA A 199 -16.42 -10.57 -2.02
C ALA A 199 -17.45 -11.55 -2.61
N GLN A 200 -17.64 -11.57 -3.93
CA GLN A 200 -18.47 -12.55 -4.65
C GLN A 200 -17.76 -13.88 -4.97
N GLY A 201 -16.53 -14.06 -4.47
CA GLY A 201 -15.71 -15.25 -4.76
C GLY A 201 -15.14 -15.28 -6.19
N SER A 202 -15.12 -14.16 -6.89
CA SER A 202 -14.55 -14.02 -8.23
C SER A 202 -13.12 -13.49 -8.16
N THR A 203 -12.26 -13.89 -9.09
CA THR A 203 -10.94 -13.31 -9.25
C THR A 203 -11.04 -11.92 -9.85
N SER A 204 -10.42 -10.92 -9.23
CA SER A 204 -10.33 -9.58 -9.77
C SER A 204 -9.01 -9.36 -10.51
N VAL A 205 -9.06 -8.70 -11.66
CA VAL A 205 -7.90 -8.25 -12.44
C VAL A 205 -8.07 -6.77 -12.72
N THR A 206 -7.23 -5.96 -12.12
CA THR A 206 -7.29 -4.50 -12.27
C THR A 206 -6.09 -4.00 -13.06
N PRO A 207 -6.28 -3.47 -14.28
CA PRO A 207 -5.20 -2.87 -15.05
C PRO A 207 -4.83 -1.50 -14.47
N LEU A 208 -3.55 -1.25 -14.25
CA LEU A 208 -3.06 -0.06 -13.58
C LEU A 208 -1.92 0.61 -14.35
N ARG A 209 -1.67 1.87 -14.04
CA ARG A 209 -0.48 2.62 -14.40
C ARG A 209 0.31 2.99 -13.15
N ALA A 210 1.62 2.90 -13.21
CA ALA A 210 2.52 3.30 -12.13
C ALA A 210 2.80 4.80 -12.23
N ASN A 211 1.80 5.63 -11.95
CA ASN A 211 1.90 7.09 -12.00
C ASN A 211 1.07 7.76 -10.91
N PHE A 212 1.42 9.01 -10.60
CA PHE A 212 0.62 9.90 -9.78
C PHE A 212 -0.13 10.87 -10.69
N MET A 213 -1.43 10.70 -10.84
CA MET A 213 -2.27 11.64 -11.57
C MET A 213 -2.39 12.94 -10.79
N HIS A 214 -2.09 14.05 -11.45
CA HIS A 214 -2.29 15.38 -10.87
C HIS A 214 -3.72 15.88 -11.10
N VAL A 215 -4.19 16.76 -10.23
CA VAL A 215 -5.49 17.43 -10.39
C VAL A 215 -5.36 18.53 -11.44
N ALA A 216 -6.19 18.49 -12.47
CA ALA A 216 -6.20 19.49 -13.51
C ALA A 216 -6.61 20.88 -12.98
N GLY A 217 -6.18 21.92 -13.66
CA GLY A 217 -6.56 23.31 -13.34
C GLY A 217 -5.59 24.06 -12.41
N PHE A 218 -4.60 23.39 -11.83
CA PHE A 218 -3.56 24.05 -11.04
C PHE A 218 -2.33 24.28 -11.93
N GLN A 219 -2.14 25.52 -12.37
CA GLN A 219 -1.02 25.90 -13.27
C GLN A 219 -0.50 27.29 -12.92
N GLY A 220 0.75 27.55 -13.29
CA GLY A 220 1.40 28.85 -13.15
C GLY A 220 2.07 29.07 -11.80
N GLU A 221 2.45 30.33 -11.55
CA GLU A 221 3.19 30.73 -10.37
C GLU A 221 2.28 30.86 -9.12
N ILE A 222 2.71 30.28 -7.99
CA ILE A 222 2.07 30.52 -6.69
C ILE A 222 2.66 31.80 -6.10
N LYS A 223 1.84 32.87 -6.00
CA LYS A 223 2.21 34.12 -5.35
C LYS A 223 1.85 34.09 -3.89
N LEU A 224 2.82 34.05 -3.01
CA LEU A 224 2.62 34.13 -1.57
C LEU A 224 2.33 35.58 -1.18
N GLY A 225 1.24 35.84 -0.43
CA GLY A 225 0.88 37.17 0.09
C GLY A 225 -0.15 37.95 -0.72
N GLY A 226 -0.77 37.39 -1.76
CA GLY A 226 -1.94 38.00 -2.43
C GLY A 226 -3.24 37.70 -1.68
N GLU A 227 -4.14 38.69 -1.65
CA GLU A 227 -5.49 38.53 -1.07
C GLU A 227 -6.21 37.30 -1.61
N LYS A 228 -6.88 36.55 -0.72
CA LYS A 228 -7.73 35.43 -1.08
C LYS A 228 -8.81 35.90 -2.06
N LYS A 229 -8.61 35.68 -3.35
CA LYS A 229 -9.71 35.76 -4.31
C LYS A 229 -10.63 34.59 -4.07
N GLY A 230 -11.87 34.96 -3.69
CA GLY A 230 -12.91 34.03 -3.29
C GLY A 230 -13.36 33.09 -4.40
N ALA A 231 -13.92 32.01 -3.92
CA ALA A 231 -14.94 31.14 -4.50
C ALA A 231 -14.84 30.76 -5.97
N LEU A 232 -14.62 29.50 -6.16
CA LEU A 232 -14.97 28.71 -7.33
C LEU A 232 -16.35 29.14 -7.85
N GLN A 233 -16.41 29.71 -9.05
CA GLN A 233 -17.67 29.80 -9.80
C GLN A 233 -17.95 28.40 -10.38
N GLU A 234 -19.08 27.86 -9.94
CA GLU A 234 -19.73 26.72 -10.57
C GLU A 234 -20.12 27.10 -12.01
N SER A 235 -19.76 26.23 -12.93
CA SER A 235 -20.41 26.12 -14.23
C SER A 235 -20.43 24.67 -14.68
#